data_07164084afc45457f648dd83f9d62a7d
#
_entry.id   07164084afc45457f648dd83f9d62a7d
#
_cell.length_a   1.000
_cell.length_b   1.000
_cell.length_c   1.000
_cell.angle_alpha   90.00
_cell.angle_beta   90.00
_cell.angle_gamma   90.00
#
_symmetry.space_group_name_H-M   'P 1'
#
loop_
_entity.id
_entity.type
_entity.pdbx_description
1 polymer ?
#
loop_
_entity_poly.entity_id
_entity_poly.type
_entity_poly.pdbx_seq_one_letter_code
_entity_poly.pdbx_strand_id
1 'polypeptide(L)'
;VKRRPAALALALAALAAATVAGCGGPSADLYVLERSGSIEGAKLRMVVGDGGTVRCNGGKQYEISSAQLIDARAIARDLNGDEQEPGPARNAVNLKPGKYTILRYNVRTEFGTVSFSDSSRPQPPIFFEIAKLTRDLAKNVCGLAR
;
A
#
# COMPACT_ATOMS: atom_id res chain seq x y z
N VAL A 1 -8.30 72.46 3.15
CA VAL A 1 -8.60 71.31 3.99
C VAL A 1 -7.95 70.08 3.31
N LYS A 2 -6.79 69.63 3.88
CA LYS A 2 -6.04 68.48 3.43
C LYS A 2 -6.65 67.22 4.06
N ARG A 3 -7.22 66.29 3.26
CA ARG A 3 -7.58 64.92 3.71
C ARG A 3 -6.52 63.96 3.22
N ARG A 4 -5.91 63.24 4.15
CA ARG A 4 -4.82 62.30 3.96
C ARG A 4 -5.34 60.97 3.40
N PRO A 5 -4.69 60.34 2.42
CA PRO A 5 -4.99 58.98 2.00
C PRO A 5 -4.13 57.99 2.82
N ALA A 6 -4.59 57.62 4.01
CA ALA A 6 -3.88 56.65 4.85
C ALA A 6 -4.60 55.28 4.97
N ALA A 7 -5.71 55.09 4.26
CA ALA A 7 -6.54 53.92 4.43
C ALA A 7 -6.35 52.84 3.31
N LEU A 8 -5.58 53.13 2.26
CA LEU A 8 -5.39 52.16 1.13
C LEU A 8 -4.16 51.26 1.28
N ALA A 9 -3.25 51.53 2.21
CA ALA A 9 -2.02 50.75 2.35
C ALA A 9 -2.16 49.48 3.22
N LEU A 10 -3.22 49.33 4.01
CA LEU A 10 -3.42 48.18 4.88
C LEU A 10 -4.19 47.02 4.22
N ALA A 11 -4.83 47.21 3.09
CA ALA A 11 -5.62 46.18 2.44
C ALA A 11 -4.80 45.24 1.54
N LEU A 12 -3.59 45.63 1.12
CA LEU A 12 -2.73 44.78 0.26
C LEU A 12 -1.81 43.81 1.03
N ALA A 13 -1.63 44.01 2.33
CA ALA A 13 -0.75 43.13 3.12
C ALA A 13 -1.44 41.84 3.62
N ALA A 14 -2.78 41.75 3.55
CA ALA A 14 -3.54 40.62 4.04
C ALA A 14 -3.75 39.47 3.00
N LEU A 15 -3.41 39.71 1.73
CA LEU A 15 -3.64 38.71 0.66
C LEU A 15 -2.43 37.82 0.36
N ALA A 16 -1.27 38.05 0.97
CA ALA A 16 -0.05 37.29 0.69
C ALA A 16 0.21 36.09 1.64
N ALA A 17 -0.65 35.85 2.64
CA ALA A 17 -0.43 34.82 3.66
C ALA A 17 -1.24 33.53 3.47
N ALA A 18 -1.94 33.35 2.35
CA ALA A 18 -2.90 32.24 2.18
C ALA A 18 -2.47 31.12 1.21
N THR A 19 -1.18 31.01 0.85
CA THR A 19 -0.75 30.04 -0.19
C THR A 19 0.35 29.08 0.24
N VAL A 20 0.35 28.60 1.47
CA VAL A 20 1.19 27.45 1.86
C VAL A 20 0.35 26.40 2.60
N ALA A 21 -0.82 26.07 2.09
CA ALA A 21 -1.42 24.77 2.35
C ALA A 21 -0.73 23.78 1.38
N GLY A 22 0.48 23.36 1.74
CA GLY A 22 1.19 22.32 1.01
C GLY A 22 0.31 21.09 0.89
N CYS A 23 -0.01 20.68 -0.32
CA CYS A 23 -0.62 19.40 -0.65
C CYS A 23 0.34 18.26 -0.26
N GLY A 24 0.48 17.99 1.03
CA GLY A 24 1.24 16.89 1.60
C GLY A 24 0.33 16.00 2.43
N GLY A 25 -0.76 15.49 1.82
CA GLY A 25 -1.51 14.41 2.41
C GLY A 25 -0.65 13.14 2.46
N PRO A 26 -0.92 12.21 3.39
CA PRO A 26 -0.25 10.92 3.39
C PRO A 26 -0.47 10.25 2.02
N SER A 27 0.60 9.65 1.47
CA SER A 27 0.50 8.90 0.21
C SER A 27 -0.48 7.75 0.38
N ALA A 28 -1.22 7.45 -0.70
CA ALA A 28 -2.18 6.35 -0.71
C ALA A 28 -1.48 5.00 -0.44
N ASP A 29 -2.21 4.07 0.15
CA ASP A 29 -1.77 2.68 0.28
C ASP A 29 -1.84 2.00 -1.09
N LEU A 30 -0.77 1.34 -1.51
CA LEU A 30 -0.75 0.46 -2.68
C LEU A 30 -1.63 -0.77 -2.44
N TYR A 31 -1.45 -1.39 -1.29
CA TYR A 31 -2.27 -2.51 -0.84
C TYR A 31 -2.13 -2.78 0.66
N VAL A 32 -3.13 -3.44 1.20
CA VAL A 32 -3.13 -4.02 2.54
C VAL A 32 -3.16 -5.53 2.41
N LEU A 33 -2.18 -6.19 3.02
CA LEU A 33 -2.06 -7.65 3.02
C LEU A 33 -2.28 -8.20 4.43
N GLU A 34 -3.11 -9.22 4.53
CA GLU A 34 -3.27 -10.03 5.73
C GLU A 34 -2.81 -11.46 5.44
N ARG A 35 -1.90 -11.95 6.25
CA ARG A 35 -1.40 -13.32 6.20
C ARG A 35 -1.79 -14.05 7.46
N SER A 36 -2.19 -15.31 7.33
CA SER A 36 -2.45 -16.23 8.44
C SER A 36 -1.86 -17.60 8.11
N GLY A 37 -1.83 -18.50 9.07
CA GLY A 37 -1.34 -19.85 8.82
C GLY A 37 -1.18 -20.68 10.07
N SER A 38 -0.68 -21.92 9.89
CA SER A 38 -0.53 -22.94 10.92
C SER A 38 0.82 -22.91 11.63
N ILE A 39 1.75 -22.05 11.19
CA ILE A 39 3.10 -21.96 11.77
C ILE A 39 3.25 -20.69 12.60
N GLU A 40 4.20 -20.74 13.54
CA GLU A 40 4.57 -19.57 14.34
C GLU A 40 5.00 -18.40 13.44
N GLY A 41 4.58 -17.19 13.81
CA GLY A 41 4.86 -15.97 13.02
C GLY A 41 4.08 -15.86 11.70
N ALA A 42 3.14 -16.77 11.42
CA ALA A 42 2.31 -16.70 10.21
C ALA A 42 1.42 -15.45 10.18
N LYS A 43 0.89 -15.04 11.34
CA LYS A 43 -0.04 -13.91 11.43
C LYS A 43 0.70 -12.59 11.15
N LEU A 44 0.25 -11.88 10.11
CA LEU A 44 0.80 -10.61 9.70
C LEU A 44 -0.29 -9.75 9.09
N ARG A 45 -0.33 -8.48 9.46
CA ARG A 45 -1.03 -7.42 8.72
C ARG A 45 0.00 -6.42 8.23
N MET A 46 0.10 -6.25 6.92
CA MET A 46 1.08 -5.37 6.28
C MET A 46 0.36 -4.31 5.44
N VAL A 47 0.74 -3.06 5.61
CA VAL A 47 0.28 -1.95 4.78
C VAL A 47 1.48 -1.42 4.01
N VAL A 48 1.41 -1.40 2.70
CA VAL A 48 2.47 -0.88 1.81
C VAL A 48 1.96 0.39 1.15
N GLY A 49 2.65 1.50 1.41
CA GLY A 49 2.28 2.82 0.92
C GLY A 49 3.02 3.19 -0.36
N ASP A 50 2.38 3.95 -1.25
CA ASP A 50 2.97 4.47 -2.49
C ASP A 50 4.11 5.47 -2.25
N GLY A 51 4.20 6.03 -1.05
CA GLY A 51 5.32 6.86 -0.61
C GLY A 51 6.60 6.10 -0.24
N GLY A 52 6.68 4.79 -0.50
CA GLY A 52 7.86 3.99 -0.17
C GLY A 52 7.93 3.59 1.30
N THR A 53 6.81 3.29 1.90
CA THR A 53 6.74 2.94 3.32
C THR A 53 6.01 1.61 3.54
N VAL A 54 6.36 0.94 4.64
CA VAL A 54 5.66 -0.26 5.10
C VAL A 54 5.36 -0.18 6.59
N ARG A 55 4.21 -0.72 6.99
CA ARG A 55 3.82 -0.89 8.38
C ARG A 55 3.37 -2.33 8.62
N CYS A 56 3.97 -2.98 9.62
CA CYS A 56 3.66 -4.35 10.00
C CYS A 56 2.91 -4.37 11.33
N ASN A 57 1.80 -5.12 11.40
CA ASN A 57 1.01 -5.38 12.61
C ASN A 57 0.58 -4.12 13.38
N GLY A 58 0.32 -3.02 12.65
CA GLY A 58 -0.06 -1.74 13.27
C GLY A 58 1.07 -1.03 14.02
N GLY A 59 2.31 -1.50 13.91
CA GLY A 59 3.49 -0.90 14.51
C GLY A 59 3.95 0.38 13.82
N LYS A 60 5.20 0.77 14.06
CA LYS A 60 5.79 1.94 13.41
C LYS A 60 5.91 1.74 11.90
N GLN A 61 6.01 2.85 11.20
CA GLN A 61 6.27 2.90 9.77
C GLN A 61 7.76 2.82 9.51
N TYR A 62 8.14 2.06 8.50
CA TYR A 62 9.51 1.92 8.02
C TYR A 62 9.59 2.35 6.57
N GLU A 63 10.73 2.87 6.16
CA GLU A 63 11.02 3.11 4.74
C GLU A 63 11.47 1.82 4.07
N ILE A 64 11.08 1.65 2.81
CA ILE A 64 11.52 0.55 1.95
C ILE A 64 12.48 1.08 0.88
N SER A 65 13.33 0.23 0.35
CA SER A 65 14.25 0.61 -0.72
C SER A 65 13.51 0.95 -2.01
N SER A 66 14.16 1.70 -2.90
CA SER A 66 13.61 2.02 -4.22
C SER A 66 13.28 0.77 -5.04
N ALA A 67 14.09 -0.29 -4.93
CA ALA A 67 13.82 -1.56 -5.60
C ALA A 67 12.53 -2.21 -5.06
N GLN A 68 12.38 -2.27 -3.73
CA GLN A 68 11.17 -2.81 -3.10
C GLN A 68 9.91 -1.98 -3.44
N LEU A 69 10.05 -0.65 -3.56
CA LEU A 69 8.94 0.21 -3.98
C LEU A 69 8.54 -0.04 -5.44
N ILE A 70 9.52 -0.22 -6.34
CA ILE A 70 9.26 -0.56 -7.74
C ILE A 70 8.50 -1.89 -7.82
N ASP A 71 8.95 -2.92 -7.09
CA ASP A 71 8.28 -4.21 -7.03
C ASP A 71 6.85 -4.09 -6.46
N ALA A 72 6.68 -3.32 -5.38
CA ALA A 72 5.37 -3.10 -4.77
C ALA A 72 4.38 -2.41 -5.72
N ARG A 73 4.84 -1.40 -6.47
CA ARG A 73 4.03 -0.70 -7.49
C ARG A 73 3.68 -1.61 -8.67
N ALA A 74 4.63 -2.43 -9.13
CA ALA A 74 4.38 -3.42 -10.17
C ALA A 74 3.32 -4.43 -9.72
N ILE A 75 3.44 -4.96 -8.51
CA ILE A 75 2.47 -5.86 -7.90
C ILE A 75 1.07 -5.22 -7.82
N ALA A 76 0.97 -3.98 -7.32
CA ALA A 76 -0.30 -3.28 -7.22
C ALA A 76 -0.96 -3.08 -8.59
N ARG A 77 -0.18 -2.68 -9.60
CA ARG A 77 -0.63 -2.52 -10.98
C ARG A 77 -1.15 -3.84 -11.54
N ASP A 78 -0.40 -4.91 -11.40
CA ASP A 78 -0.74 -6.22 -11.99
C ASP A 78 -1.90 -6.90 -11.24
N LEU A 79 -2.05 -6.65 -9.93
CA LEU A 79 -3.25 -7.06 -9.19
C LEU A 79 -4.51 -6.32 -9.64
N ASN A 80 -4.39 -5.03 -9.91
CA ASN A 80 -5.52 -4.19 -10.30
C ASN A 80 -5.88 -4.35 -11.78
N GLY A 81 -4.88 -4.47 -12.66
CA GLY A 81 -5.11 -4.35 -14.10
C GLY A 81 -5.71 -2.99 -14.47
N ASP A 82 -6.30 -2.92 -15.63
CA ASP A 82 -7.04 -1.75 -16.12
C ASP A 82 -8.49 -2.12 -16.52
N GLU A 83 -9.18 -1.23 -17.24
CA GLU A 83 -10.57 -1.47 -17.66
C GLU A 83 -10.66 -2.49 -18.81
N GLN A 84 -9.63 -2.57 -19.66
CA GLN A 84 -9.57 -3.48 -20.80
C GLN A 84 -9.07 -4.87 -20.38
N GLU A 85 -8.11 -4.90 -19.47
CA GLU A 85 -7.54 -6.13 -18.91
C GLU A 85 -7.59 -6.10 -17.37
N PRO A 86 -8.76 -6.39 -16.78
CA PRO A 86 -8.94 -6.33 -15.33
C PRO A 86 -8.11 -7.41 -14.64
N GLY A 87 -7.29 -6.96 -13.67
CA GLY A 87 -6.44 -7.85 -12.88
C GLY A 87 -7.21 -8.69 -11.85
N PRO A 88 -6.51 -9.58 -11.14
CA PRO A 88 -7.12 -10.48 -10.17
C PRO A 88 -7.94 -9.78 -9.08
N ALA A 89 -7.56 -8.57 -8.66
CA ALA A 89 -8.26 -7.84 -7.61
C ALA A 89 -9.62 -7.32 -8.11
N ARG A 90 -9.68 -6.73 -9.31
CA ARG A 90 -10.95 -6.32 -9.92
C ARG A 90 -11.89 -7.49 -10.16
N ASN A 91 -11.33 -8.65 -10.48
CA ASN A 91 -12.08 -9.89 -10.69
C ASN A 91 -12.41 -10.62 -9.38
N ALA A 92 -12.05 -10.06 -8.22
CA ALA A 92 -12.27 -10.64 -6.89
C ALA A 92 -11.81 -12.12 -6.80
N VAL A 93 -10.65 -12.42 -7.37
CA VAL A 93 -10.13 -13.80 -7.44
C VAL A 93 -9.93 -14.37 -6.05
N ASN A 94 -10.63 -15.48 -5.77
CA ASN A 94 -10.56 -16.20 -4.51
C ASN A 94 -10.21 -17.67 -4.78
N LEU A 95 -8.96 -18.03 -4.58
CA LEU A 95 -8.47 -19.39 -4.81
C LEU A 95 -8.63 -20.25 -3.56
N LYS A 96 -9.20 -21.43 -3.73
CA LYS A 96 -9.33 -22.40 -2.65
C LYS A 96 -7.94 -22.84 -2.16
N PRO A 97 -7.74 -22.98 -0.85
CA PRO A 97 -6.54 -23.57 -0.29
C PRO A 97 -6.39 -25.02 -0.75
N GLY A 98 -5.18 -25.42 -1.05
CA GLY A 98 -4.85 -26.83 -1.31
C GLY A 98 -4.71 -27.65 -0.01
N LYS A 99 -4.50 -28.94 -0.16
CA LYS A 99 -4.43 -29.92 0.95
C LYS A 99 -3.35 -29.58 1.99
N TYR A 100 -2.21 -29.07 1.54
CA TYR A 100 -1.03 -28.81 2.38
C TYR A 100 -0.78 -27.32 2.61
N THR A 101 -1.86 -26.54 2.80
CA THR A 101 -1.77 -25.11 3.04
C THR A 101 -1.11 -24.82 4.39
N ILE A 102 -0.03 -24.07 4.35
CA ILE A 102 0.67 -23.53 5.54
C ILE A 102 0.32 -22.07 5.74
N LEU A 103 0.32 -21.27 4.66
CA LEU A 103 0.06 -19.84 4.68
C LEU A 103 -1.14 -19.48 3.78
N ARG A 104 -1.96 -18.56 4.27
CA ARG A 104 -3.08 -17.94 3.55
C ARG A 104 -2.87 -16.45 3.48
N TYR A 105 -3.22 -15.88 2.34
CA TYR A 105 -3.09 -14.47 2.03
C TYR A 105 -4.43 -13.90 1.64
N ASN A 106 -4.73 -12.72 2.17
CA ASN A 106 -5.81 -11.85 1.73
C ASN A 106 -5.20 -10.50 1.41
N VAL A 107 -5.36 -10.02 0.19
CA VAL A 107 -4.76 -8.78 -0.29
C VAL A 107 -5.85 -7.88 -0.81
N ARG A 108 -5.96 -6.71 -0.19
CA ARG A 108 -6.89 -5.65 -0.60
C ARG A 108 -6.12 -4.53 -1.27
N THR A 109 -6.56 -4.17 -2.47
CA THR A 109 -6.11 -3.00 -3.23
C THR A 109 -7.23 -1.96 -3.30
N GLU A 110 -7.00 -0.87 -4.02
CA GLU A 110 -8.03 0.14 -4.33
C GLU A 110 -9.23 -0.46 -5.08
N PHE A 111 -8.98 -1.41 -5.99
CA PHE A 111 -10.00 -1.93 -6.91
C PHE A 111 -10.62 -3.26 -6.51
N GLY A 112 -10.15 -3.88 -5.44
CA GLY A 112 -10.74 -5.12 -4.97
C GLY A 112 -9.86 -5.95 -4.05
N THR A 113 -10.25 -7.20 -3.87
CA THR A 113 -9.57 -8.11 -2.94
C THR A 113 -9.31 -9.43 -3.61
N VAL A 114 -8.12 -10.00 -3.35
CA VAL A 114 -7.78 -11.37 -3.72
C VAL A 114 -7.50 -12.21 -2.49
N SER A 115 -7.80 -13.51 -2.57
CA SER A 115 -7.45 -14.48 -1.54
C SER A 115 -6.81 -15.71 -2.16
N PHE A 116 -5.73 -16.18 -1.57
CA PHE A 116 -5.03 -17.38 -2.03
C PHE A 116 -4.22 -18.02 -0.88
N SER A 117 -3.63 -19.17 -1.13
CA SER A 117 -2.70 -19.82 -0.21
C SER A 117 -1.42 -20.23 -0.95
N ASP A 118 -0.39 -20.58 -0.19
CA ASP A 118 0.86 -21.15 -0.73
C ASP A 118 0.65 -22.45 -1.53
N SER A 119 -0.45 -23.14 -1.29
CA SER A 119 -0.79 -24.40 -1.97
C SER A 119 -1.95 -24.30 -2.96
N SER A 120 -2.55 -23.13 -3.18
CA SER A 120 -3.60 -22.94 -4.18
C SER A 120 -3.10 -23.26 -5.59
N ARG A 121 -3.93 -23.94 -6.39
CA ARG A 121 -3.60 -24.29 -7.79
C ARG A 121 -4.87 -24.26 -8.66
N PRO A 122 -4.77 -23.77 -9.92
CA PRO A 122 -3.66 -22.95 -10.45
C PRO A 122 -3.64 -21.57 -9.80
N GLN A 123 -2.48 -20.89 -9.80
CA GLN A 123 -2.45 -19.51 -9.34
C GLN A 123 -1.62 -18.62 -10.29
N PRO A 124 -2.05 -17.36 -10.50
CA PRO A 124 -1.31 -16.38 -11.30
C PRO A 124 0.09 -16.12 -10.73
N PRO A 125 1.11 -15.86 -11.58
CA PRO A 125 2.48 -15.55 -11.14
C PRO A 125 2.55 -14.44 -10.09
N ILE A 126 1.72 -13.40 -10.22
CA ILE A 126 1.68 -12.26 -9.31
C ILE A 126 1.45 -12.66 -7.84
N PHE A 127 0.78 -13.80 -7.56
CA PHE A 127 0.58 -14.26 -6.20
C PHE A 127 1.85 -14.82 -5.56
N PHE A 128 2.78 -15.35 -6.34
CA PHE A 128 4.11 -15.71 -5.86
C PHE A 128 4.97 -14.47 -5.60
N GLU A 129 4.87 -13.47 -6.45
CA GLU A 129 5.63 -12.23 -6.32
C GLU A 129 5.23 -11.46 -5.06
N ILE A 130 3.92 -11.29 -4.81
CA ILE A 130 3.47 -10.63 -3.60
C ILE A 130 3.83 -11.44 -2.33
N ALA A 131 3.73 -12.76 -2.36
CA ALA A 131 4.16 -13.60 -1.23
C ALA A 131 5.66 -13.49 -0.96
N LYS A 132 6.48 -13.39 -2.02
CA LYS A 132 7.94 -13.18 -1.93
C LYS A 132 8.27 -11.82 -1.33
N LEU A 133 7.70 -10.74 -1.87
CA LEU A 133 7.92 -9.38 -1.36
C LEU A 133 7.43 -9.24 0.09
N THR A 134 6.28 -9.82 0.42
CA THR A 134 5.77 -9.83 1.80
C THR A 134 6.76 -10.44 2.78
N ARG A 135 7.39 -11.56 2.43
CA ARG A 135 8.39 -12.23 3.26
C ARG A 135 9.64 -11.37 3.41
N ASP A 136 10.09 -10.76 2.33
CA ASP A 136 11.26 -9.87 2.35
C ASP A 136 11.01 -8.67 3.25
N LEU A 137 9.91 -7.95 3.08
CA LEU A 137 9.56 -6.80 3.89
C LEU A 137 9.35 -7.16 5.37
N ALA A 138 8.65 -8.27 5.64
CA ALA A 138 8.44 -8.73 7.02
C ALA A 138 9.76 -9.00 7.73
N LYS A 139 10.67 -9.72 7.10
CA LYS A 139 11.95 -10.14 7.69
C LYS A 139 12.96 -9.02 7.73
N ASN A 140 13.22 -8.37 6.59
CA ASN A 140 14.38 -7.49 6.43
C ASN A 140 14.08 -6.03 6.76
N VAL A 141 12.80 -5.62 6.75
CA VAL A 141 12.39 -4.24 7.06
C VAL A 141 11.67 -4.17 8.40
N CYS A 142 10.68 -5.03 8.63
CA CYS A 142 9.92 -5.04 9.89
C CYS A 142 10.61 -5.83 11.03
N GLY A 143 11.68 -6.58 10.75
CA GLY A 143 12.40 -7.36 11.75
C GLY A 143 11.63 -8.55 12.32
N LEU A 144 10.65 -9.07 11.57
CA LEU A 144 9.85 -10.22 11.96
C LEU A 144 10.55 -11.53 11.57
N ALA A 145 10.25 -12.63 12.27
CA ALA A 145 10.88 -13.93 11.98
C ALA A 145 10.55 -14.46 10.58
N ARG A 146 9.42 -14.02 10.02
CA ARG A 146 8.90 -14.47 8.70
C ARG A 146 8.09 -13.36 8.05
#